data_c8991a8fa3e27d3a5aeda1db0c5b2e1d
#
_entry.id   c8991a8fa3e27d3a5aeda1db0c5b2e1d
#
_cell.length_a   1.000
_cell.length_b   1.000
_cell.length_c   1.000
_cell.angle_alpha   90.00
_cell.angle_beta   90.00
_cell.angle_gamma   90.00
#
_symmetry.space_group_name_H-M   'P 1'
#
loop_
_entity.id
_entity.type
_entity.pdbx_description
1 polymer ?
#
loop_
_entity_poly.entity_id
_entity_poly.type
_entity_poly.pdbx_seq_one_letter_code
_entity_poly.pdbx_strand_id
1 'polypeptide(L)'
;MLQNELDMGFNYEPVTYGEFKTMHEQIAKGKISDAVKQIRGNESIGDVMWRLYKKHSALTHRVAKVDKVFPTQTGGHHDMWTEAGNHPSIEDMITAQTFPQDYDFGGGYTQVNYVCGMSVPPLMIKRVVNKLLEQGVFDVE
;
A
#
# COMPACT_ATOMS: atom_id res chain seq x y z
N MET A 1 -19.93 -0.74 -1.39
CA MET A 1 -19.00 0.34 -1.75
C MET A 1 -18.35 0.10 -3.10
N LEU A 2 -17.65 -1.01 -3.34
CA LEU A 2 -17.07 -1.36 -4.65
C LEU A 2 -18.10 -1.49 -5.77
N GLN A 3 -19.29 -2.03 -5.47
CA GLN A 3 -20.37 -2.20 -6.44
C GLN A 3 -20.89 -0.83 -6.95
N ASN A 4 -20.99 0.17 -6.06
CA ASN A 4 -21.42 1.51 -6.43
C ASN A 4 -20.38 2.28 -7.27
N GLU A 5 -19.09 1.99 -7.10
CA GLU A 5 -18.02 2.56 -7.93
C GLU A 5 -18.06 2.00 -9.36
N LEU A 6 -18.41 0.72 -9.52
CA LEU A 6 -18.65 0.10 -10.82
C LEU A 6 -19.87 0.72 -11.53
N ASP A 7 -20.96 0.96 -10.78
CA ASP A 7 -22.18 1.60 -11.30
C ASP A 7 -21.97 3.07 -11.68
N MET A 8 -20.96 3.75 -11.11
CA MET A 8 -20.55 5.11 -11.49
C MET A 8 -19.70 5.16 -12.76
N GLY A 9 -19.47 4.05 -13.43
CA GLY A 9 -18.70 3.96 -14.67
C GLY A 9 -17.19 4.12 -14.48
N PHE A 10 -16.68 3.87 -13.27
CA PHE A 10 -15.26 3.69 -13.05
C PHE A 10 -14.85 2.31 -13.56
N ASN A 11 -14.25 2.26 -14.72
CA ASN A 11 -13.59 1.06 -15.19
C ASN A 11 -12.25 0.93 -14.43
N TYR A 12 -12.31 0.42 -13.21
CA TYR A 12 -11.14 0.20 -12.37
C TYR A 12 -10.84 -1.30 -12.32
N GLU A 13 -9.78 -1.70 -12.98
CA GLU A 13 -9.17 -2.99 -12.74
C GLU A 13 -8.04 -2.81 -11.73
N PRO A 14 -8.15 -3.38 -10.53
CA PRO A 14 -7.10 -3.29 -9.53
C PRO A 14 -5.85 -4.03 -10.02
N VAL A 15 -4.73 -3.31 -10.06
CA VAL A 15 -3.42 -3.88 -10.38
C VAL A 15 -2.89 -4.60 -9.14
N THR A 16 -2.36 -5.81 -9.31
CA THR A 16 -1.73 -6.55 -8.22
C THR A 16 -0.36 -5.98 -7.89
N TYR A 17 0.12 -6.23 -6.67
CA TYR A 17 1.46 -5.81 -6.28
C TYR A 17 2.54 -6.41 -7.20
N GLY A 18 2.38 -7.66 -7.63
CA GLY A 18 3.33 -8.32 -8.55
C GLY A 18 3.49 -7.64 -9.90
N GLU A 19 2.46 -6.93 -10.38
CA GLU A 19 2.49 -6.24 -11.68
C GLU A 19 3.29 -4.93 -11.66
N PHE A 20 3.42 -4.27 -10.51
CA PHE A 20 4.21 -3.03 -10.39
C PHE A 20 5.40 -3.14 -9.45
N LYS A 21 5.61 -4.27 -8.80
CA LYS A 21 6.74 -4.49 -7.89
C LYS A 21 8.08 -4.23 -8.60
N THR A 22 8.93 -3.43 -7.96
CA THR A 22 10.31 -3.24 -8.40
C THR A 22 11.24 -4.23 -7.72
N MET A 23 12.49 -4.35 -8.22
CA MET A 23 13.51 -5.21 -7.62
C MET A 23 14.26 -4.54 -6.45
N HIS A 24 13.97 -3.29 -6.15
CA HIS A 24 14.73 -2.47 -5.19
C HIS A 24 14.04 -2.41 -3.81
N GLU A 25 13.72 -3.55 -3.24
CA GLU A 25 13.18 -3.62 -1.89
C GLU A 25 14.21 -3.21 -0.84
N GLN A 26 13.76 -2.45 0.16
CA GLN A 26 14.61 -2.12 1.29
C GLN A 26 14.81 -3.34 2.19
N ILE A 27 16.05 -3.78 2.35
CA ILE A 27 16.39 -4.93 3.17
C ILE A 27 16.09 -4.62 4.64
N ALA A 28 15.19 -5.39 5.22
CA ALA A 28 14.83 -5.30 6.63
C ALA A 28 15.42 -6.48 7.42
N LYS A 29 15.70 -6.24 8.70
CA LYS A 29 16.25 -7.24 9.63
C LYS A 29 15.45 -7.23 10.92
N GLY A 30 15.46 -8.38 11.64
CA GLY A 30 14.86 -8.51 12.95
C GLY A 30 13.67 -9.43 13.02
N LYS A 31 13.08 -9.54 14.22
CA LYS A 31 12.05 -10.53 14.54
C LYS A 31 10.81 -10.48 13.66
N ILE A 32 10.37 -9.30 13.23
CA ILE A 32 9.20 -9.17 12.37
C ILE A 32 9.53 -9.65 10.96
N SER A 33 10.68 -9.26 10.41
CA SER A 33 11.16 -9.78 9.12
C SER A 33 11.22 -11.31 9.11
N ASP A 34 11.76 -11.90 10.18
CA ASP A 34 11.85 -13.36 10.32
C ASP A 34 10.48 -14.02 10.47
N ALA A 35 9.55 -13.35 11.15
CA ALA A 35 8.17 -13.81 11.28
C ALA A 35 7.44 -13.81 9.93
N VAL A 36 7.61 -12.76 9.13
CA VAL A 36 7.01 -12.68 7.77
C VAL A 36 7.42 -13.87 6.91
N LYS A 37 8.70 -14.23 6.93
CA LYS A 37 9.24 -15.39 6.18
C LYS A 37 8.69 -16.74 6.64
N GLN A 38 8.04 -16.79 7.80
CA GLN A 38 7.53 -18.03 8.41
C GLN A 38 6.00 -18.08 8.47
N ILE A 39 5.32 -17.19 7.75
CA ILE A 39 3.86 -17.22 7.60
C ILE A 39 3.44 -18.52 6.91
N ARG A 40 2.42 -19.17 7.46
CA ARG A 40 1.83 -20.40 6.92
C ARG A 40 0.36 -20.18 6.60
N GLY A 41 -0.02 -20.44 5.37
CA GLY A 41 -1.41 -20.30 4.94
C GLY A 41 -1.95 -18.88 5.20
N ASN A 42 -3.00 -18.78 6.01
CA ASN A 42 -3.68 -17.52 6.33
C ASN A 42 -3.21 -16.87 7.65
N GLU A 43 -2.09 -17.30 8.23
CA GLU A 43 -1.54 -16.67 9.44
C GLU A 43 -1.26 -15.18 9.19
N SER A 44 -1.60 -14.33 10.15
CA SER A 44 -1.13 -12.95 10.21
C SER A 44 0.29 -12.89 10.80
N ILE A 45 0.99 -11.77 10.59
CA ILE A 45 2.30 -11.55 11.24
C ILE A 45 2.16 -11.65 12.76
N GLY A 46 1.06 -11.15 13.33
CA GLY A 46 0.75 -11.25 14.76
C GLY A 46 0.66 -12.69 15.25
N ASP A 47 0.01 -13.58 14.48
CA ASP A 47 -0.09 -15.01 14.81
C ASP A 47 1.29 -15.68 14.83
N VAL A 48 2.12 -15.37 13.84
CA VAL A 48 3.50 -15.89 13.78
C VAL A 48 4.34 -15.34 14.91
N MET A 49 4.22 -14.06 15.24
CA MET A 49 4.94 -13.46 16.39
C MET A 49 4.54 -14.13 17.71
N TRP A 50 3.26 -14.43 17.89
CA TRP A 50 2.81 -15.20 19.05
C TRP A 50 3.33 -16.63 19.05
N ARG A 51 3.27 -17.31 17.90
CA ARG A 51 3.75 -18.69 17.76
C ARG A 51 5.23 -18.82 18.08
N LEU A 52 6.06 -17.92 17.54
CA LEU A 52 7.53 -18.00 17.66
C LEU A 52 8.07 -17.36 18.95
N TYR A 53 7.52 -16.24 19.36
CA TYR A 53 8.13 -15.38 20.38
C TYR A 53 7.25 -15.14 21.60
N LYS A 54 6.00 -15.65 21.62
CA LYS A 54 5.00 -15.39 22.67
C LYS A 54 4.76 -13.89 22.90
N LYS A 55 4.78 -13.11 21.84
CA LYS A 55 4.57 -11.66 21.87
C LYS A 55 3.35 -11.27 21.07
N HIS A 56 2.45 -10.51 21.70
CA HIS A 56 1.38 -9.80 21.00
C HIS A 56 1.93 -8.51 20.42
N SER A 57 2.41 -8.57 19.19
CA SER A 57 2.95 -7.41 18.47
C SER A 57 2.67 -7.51 16.98
N ALA A 58 2.94 -6.44 16.26
CA ALA A 58 2.76 -6.38 14.82
C ALA A 58 1.32 -6.56 14.33
N LEU A 59 0.32 -6.13 15.13
CA LEU A 59 -1.10 -6.23 14.78
C LEU A 59 -1.48 -5.37 13.57
N THR A 60 -0.77 -4.26 13.35
CA THR A 60 -0.98 -3.34 12.22
C THR A 60 -0.15 -3.73 11.00
N HIS A 61 0.85 -4.59 11.17
CA HIS A 61 1.75 -4.96 10.09
C HIS A 61 1.02 -5.79 9.02
N ARG A 62 1.27 -5.48 7.76
CA ARG A 62 0.65 -6.11 6.60
C ARG A 62 1.71 -6.60 5.63
N VAL A 63 1.38 -7.65 4.89
CA VAL A 63 2.24 -8.19 3.84
C VAL A 63 1.62 -7.91 2.48
N ALA A 64 2.37 -7.21 1.63
CA ALA A 64 2.05 -7.07 0.22
C ALA A 64 2.36 -8.38 -0.49
N LYS A 65 1.33 -9.02 -1.04
CA LYS A 65 1.43 -10.28 -1.78
C LYS A 65 1.40 -9.99 -3.27
N VAL A 66 2.20 -10.75 -4.03
CA VAL A 66 2.36 -10.52 -5.48
C VAL A 66 1.06 -10.69 -6.27
N ASP A 67 0.14 -11.52 -5.78
CA ASP A 67 -1.16 -11.83 -6.40
C ASP A 67 -2.33 -10.98 -5.85
N LYS A 68 -2.03 -10.01 -4.98
CA LYS A 68 -3.03 -9.17 -4.31
C LYS A 68 -2.79 -7.69 -4.57
N VAL A 69 -3.86 -6.92 -4.43
CA VAL A 69 -3.77 -5.46 -4.39
C VAL A 69 -2.89 -5.02 -3.22
N PHE A 70 -2.09 -3.99 -3.44
CA PHE A 70 -1.23 -3.44 -2.40
C PHE A 70 -2.07 -3.00 -1.19
N PRO A 71 -1.71 -3.42 0.04
CA PRO A 71 -2.45 -3.03 1.22
C PRO A 71 -2.37 -1.53 1.48
N THR A 72 -3.35 -0.99 2.21
CA THR A 72 -3.36 0.42 2.61
C THR A 72 -2.08 0.78 3.36
N GLN A 73 -1.36 1.79 2.86
CA GLN A 73 -0.23 2.37 3.57
C GLN A 73 -0.71 3.24 4.73
N THR A 74 0.04 3.20 5.82
CA THR A 74 -0.18 4.04 7.00
C THR A 74 1.00 4.99 7.19
N GLY A 75 0.70 6.26 7.47
CA GLY A 75 1.75 7.23 7.76
C GLY A 75 2.38 7.00 9.14
N GLY A 76 3.69 7.07 9.21
CA GLY A 76 4.43 7.09 10.48
C GLY A 76 4.99 5.77 10.97
N HIS A 77 4.63 4.63 10.38
CA HIS A 77 5.18 3.33 10.76
C HIS A 77 5.61 2.53 9.53
N HIS A 78 6.75 1.81 9.67
CA HIS A 78 7.23 0.86 8.67
C HIS A 78 6.53 -0.49 8.87
N ASP A 79 5.22 -0.52 8.72
CA ASP A 79 4.38 -1.70 8.98
C ASP A 79 4.02 -2.48 7.71
N MET A 80 4.51 -2.04 6.55
CA MET A 80 4.35 -2.74 5.29
C MET A 80 5.55 -3.63 4.99
N TRP A 81 5.29 -4.86 4.60
CA TRP A 81 6.28 -5.90 4.32
C TRP A 81 6.00 -6.56 2.98
N THR A 82 7.03 -7.05 2.34
CA THR A 82 6.93 -7.98 1.20
C THR A 82 6.97 -9.42 1.71
N GLU A 83 6.59 -10.39 0.90
CA GLU A 83 6.64 -11.81 1.27
C GLU A 83 8.09 -12.29 1.56
N ALA A 84 9.10 -11.60 1.02
CA ALA A 84 10.51 -11.86 1.32
C ALA A 84 10.95 -11.35 2.71
N GLY A 85 10.06 -10.68 3.47
CA GLY A 85 10.38 -10.10 4.77
C GLY A 85 11.19 -8.81 4.70
N ASN A 86 11.16 -8.11 3.56
CA ASN A 86 11.73 -6.79 3.36
C ASN A 86 10.63 -5.73 3.39
N HIS A 87 10.99 -4.46 3.44
CA HIS A 87 10.05 -3.38 3.17
C HIS A 87 9.92 -3.16 1.65
N PRO A 88 8.77 -2.69 1.15
CA PRO A 88 8.63 -2.24 -0.23
C PRO A 88 9.65 -1.15 -0.56
N SER A 89 10.00 -1.00 -1.82
CA SER A 89 10.85 0.10 -2.27
C SER A 89 10.11 1.45 -2.22
N ILE A 90 10.86 2.54 -2.32
CA ILE A 90 10.27 3.88 -2.50
C ILE A 90 9.38 3.89 -3.74
N GLU A 91 9.85 3.34 -4.84
CA GLU A 91 9.13 3.30 -6.12
C GLU A 91 7.84 2.48 -6.03
N ASP A 92 7.85 1.36 -5.29
CA ASP A 92 6.63 0.58 -5.04
C ASP A 92 5.60 1.39 -4.24
N MET A 93 6.04 2.13 -3.22
CA MET A 93 5.15 2.97 -2.41
C MET A 93 4.55 4.12 -3.23
N ILE A 94 5.37 4.81 -4.03
CA ILE A 94 4.95 5.90 -4.91
C ILE A 94 3.94 5.39 -5.94
N THR A 95 4.24 4.24 -6.58
CA THR A 95 3.37 3.60 -7.56
C THR A 95 2.04 3.18 -6.95
N ALA A 96 2.07 2.53 -5.80
CA ALA A 96 0.86 2.07 -5.10
C ALA A 96 -0.06 3.24 -4.72
N GLN A 97 0.52 4.39 -4.36
CA GLN A 97 -0.20 5.61 -4.05
C GLN A 97 -0.50 6.47 -5.28
N THR A 98 -0.12 6.02 -6.46
CA THR A 98 -0.38 6.71 -7.73
C THR A 98 0.20 8.12 -7.86
N PHE A 99 1.27 8.41 -7.14
CA PHE A 99 2.04 9.63 -7.37
C PHE A 99 2.86 9.53 -8.66
N PRO A 100 3.13 10.66 -9.34
CA PRO A 100 4.12 10.68 -10.41
C PRO A 100 5.49 10.22 -9.91
N GLN A 101 6.24 9.50 -10.73
CA GLN A 101 7.56 8.96 -10.33
C GLN A 101 8.61 10.05 -10.10
N ASP A 102 8.42 11.21 -10.70
CA ASP A 102 9.26 12.41 -10.57
C ASP A 102 8.79 13.37 -9.47
N TYR A 103 7.79 12.98 -8.67
CA TYR A 103 7.32 13.81 -7.57
C TYR A 103 8.39 13.89 -6.47
N ASP A 104 8.79 15.12 -6.13
CA ASP A 104 9.77 15.36 -5.06
C ASP A 104 9.11 15.33 -3.69
N PHE A 105 9.41 14.30 -2.92
CA PHE A 105 8.95 14.16 -1.52
C PHE A 105 9.83 14.90 -0.50
N GLY A 106 10.91 15.53 -0.95
CA GLY A 106 11.83 16.30 -0.08
C GLY A 106 12.62 15.47 0.90
N GLY A 107 12.73 14.14 0.73
CA GLY A 107 13.44 13.27 1.67
C GLY A 107 13.53 11.81 1.27
N GLY A 108 14.12 10.99 2.15
CA GLY A 108 14.32 9.56 1.93
C GLY A 108 13.11 8.71 2.31
N TYR A 109 13.36 7.42 2.48
CA TYR A 109 12.36 6.37 2.71
C TYR A 109 11.29 6.72 3.76
N THR A 110 11.71 7.20 4.93
CA THR A 110 10.77 7.54 6.02
C THR A 110 9.83 8.68 5.63
N GLN A 111 10.34 9.70 4.94
CA GLN A 111 9.54 10.82 4.47
C GLN A 111 8.54 10.38 3.41
N VAL A 112 8.98 9.59 2.43
CA VAL A 112 8.10 9.04 1.39
C VAL A 112 7.01 8.18 2.00
N ASN A 113 7.37 7.26 2.91
CA ASN A 113 6.40 6.40 3.59
C ASN A 113 5.36 7.23 4.37
N TYR A 114 5.81 8.28 5.06
CA TYR A 114 4.90 9.17 5.81
C TYR A 114 3.93 9.90 4.87
N VAL A 115 4.45 10.56 3.84
CA VAL A 115 3.62 11.32 2.89
C VAL A 115 2.66 10.40 2.15
N CYS A 116 3.12 9.27 1.64
CA CYS A 116 2.27 8.29 0.97
C CYS A 116 1.15 7.79 1.89
N GLY A 117 1.48 7.48 3.16
CA GLY A 117 0.50 6.97 4.12
C GLY A 117 -0.51 8.01 4.62
N MET A 118 -0.19 9.31 4.53
CA MET A 118 -1.08 10.42 4.91
C MET A 118 -1.85 11.01 3.73
N SER A 119 -1.49 10.66 2.51
CA SER A 119 -2.08 11.22 1.30
C SER A 119 -3.30 10.42 0.83
N VAL A 120 -4.16 11.09 0.08
CA VAL A 120 -5.15 10.44 -0.76
C VAL A 120 -4.53 10.20 -2.14
N PRO A 121 -4.65 9.00 -2.73
CA PRO A 121 -4.05 8.71 -4.03
C PRO A 121 -4.48 9.70 -5.13
N PRO A 122 -3.57 10.38 -5.81
CA PRO A 122 -3.90 11.41 -6.81
C PRO A 122 -4.84 10.93 -7.91
N LEU A 123 -4.64 9.70 -8.44
CA LEU A 123 -5.53 9.17 -9.48
C LEU A 123 -6.94 8.88 -8.95
N MET A 124 -7.09 8.52 -7.68
CA MET A 124 -8.40 8.33 -7.08
C MET A 124 -9.17 9.67 -7.05
N ILE A 125 -8.54 10.72 -6.55
CA ILE A 125 -9.15 12.06 -6.51
C ILE A 125 -9.47 12.56 -7.94
N LYS A 126 -8.54 12.39 -8.87
CA LYS A 126 -8.77 12.76 -10.28
C LYS A 126 -10.01 12.08 -10.85
N ARG A 127 -10.20 10.79 -10.58
CA ARG A 127 -11.38 10.04 -11.05
C ARG A 127 -12.66 10.54 -10.41
N VAL A 128 -12.65 10.77 -9.09
CA VAL A 128 -13.82 11.31 -8.36
C VAL A 128 -14.21 12.67 -8.93
N VAL A 129 -13.25 13.60 -9.07
CA VAL A 129 -13.51 14.94 -9.62
C VAL A 129 -14.05 14.87 -11.04
N ASN A 130 -13.45 14.07 -11.91
CA ASN A 130 -13.94 13.91 -13.29
C ASN A 130 -15.37 13.39 -13.30
N LYS A 131 -15.70 12.44 -12.43
CA LYS A 131 -17.07 11.92 -12.35
C LYS A 131 -18.08 12.96 -11.88
N LEU A 132 -17.71 13.79 -10.90
CA LEU A 132 -18.57 14.89 -10.44
C LEU A 132 -18.78 15.93 -11.53
N LEU A 133 -17.74 16.25 -12.31
CA LEU A 133 -17.85 17.15 -13.48
C LEU A 133 -18.79 16.58 -14.56
N GLU A 134 -18.67 15.29 -14.88
CA GLU A 134 -19.57 14.61 -15.82
C GLU A 134 -21.03 14.62 -15.36
N GLN A 135 -21.27 14.63 -14.06
CA GLN A 135 -22.61 14.69 -13.47
C GLN A 135 -23.17 16.12 -13.31
N GLY A 136 -22.41 17.14 -13.73
CA GLY A 136 -22.83 18.54 -13.62
C GLY A 136 -22.92 19.04 -12.17
N VAL A 137 -22.19 18.40 -11.24
CA VAL A 137 -22.20 18.82 -9.81
C VAL A 137 -21.52 20.17 -9.62
N PHE A 138 -20.64 20.54 -10.53
CA PHE A 138 -19.97 21.83 -10.58
C PHE A 138 -20.38 22.53 -11.88
N ASP A 139 -21.50 23.24 -11.85
CA ASP A 139 -21.83 24.19 -12.92
C ASP A 139 -20.85 25.36 -12.78
N VAL A 140 -19.84 25.38 -13.62
CA VAL A 140 -18.96 26.53 -13.77
C VAL A 140 -19.68 27.46 -14.77
N GLU A 141 -20.41 28.47 -14.24
CA GLU A 141 -20.89 29.61 -15.05
C GLU A 141 -19.71 30.40 -15.66
#